data_8d5db59efe60a7a6d22e8eb1bbcc41f2
#
_entry.id   8d5db59efe60a7a6d22e8eb1bbcc41f2
#
_cell.length_a   1.000
_cell.length_b   1.000
_cell.length_c   1.000
_cell.angle_alpha   90.00
_cell.angle_beta   90.00
_cell.angle_gamma   90.00
#
_symmetry.space_group_name_H-M   'P 1'
#
loop_
_entity.id
_entity.type
_entity.pdbx_description
1 polymer ?
#
loop_
_entity_poly.entity_id
_entity_poly.type
_entity_poly.pdbx_seq_one_letter_code
_entity_poly.pdbx_strand_id
1 'polypeptide(L)'
;MKRYWRSLIHCLKRDELIFETITDLDALFLRKNPPLNYQAMEFLDPVHHRVFMINSTRGQLFANSKLYTLNFPEIIPETHISRDPGRLKKIIDEFGGSMVVKPLQRFGGEGVIKVSVRDRENLHSLINYYVRAYRAYPDREPIMVQEYLDVVQEEGDVRILLLNGEILGAMQRRPRDGDFGT
;
A
#
# COMPACT_ATOMS: atom_id res chain seq x y z
N MET A 1 -31.44 19.84 8.72
CA MET A 1 -30.14 19.12 8.74
C MET A 1 -30.17 17.71 8.11
N LYS A 2 -31.23 17.33 7.39
CA LYS A 2 -31.38 15.97 6.78
C LYS A 2 -30.96 15.86 5.30
N ARG A 3 -30.43 16.91 4.66
CA ARG A 3 -30.22 16.92 3.19
C ARG A 3 -28.80 16.57 2.69
N TYR A 4 -27.82 16.40 3.56
CA TYR A 4 -26.41 16.26 3.15
C TYR A 4 -25.88 14.82 3.08
N TRP A 5 -26.63 13.80 3.49
CA TRP A 5 -26.16 12.45 3.64
C TRP A 5 -26.79 11.43 2.68
N ARG A 6 -27.24 11.86 1.53
CA ARG A 6 -27.57 10.93 0.44
C ARG A 6 -26.31 10.57 -0.31
N SER A 7 -25.57 9.61 0.18
CA SER A 7 -24.51 9.03 -0.60
C SER A 7 -25.04 7.82 -1.36
N LEU A 8 -24.61 7.76 -2.60
CA LEU A 8 -24.92 6.71 -3.55
C LEU A 8 -24.11 5.45 -3.22
N ILE A 9 -24.72 4.48 -2.58
CA ILE A 9 -24.20 3.12 -2.58
C ILE A 9 -24.75 2.46 -3.84
N HIS A 10 -23.85 2.16 -4.78
CA HIS A 10 -24.20 1.37 -5.94
C HIS A 10 -24.25 -0.10 -5.54
N CYS A 11 -25.45 -0.63 -5.38
CA CYS A 11 -25.67 -2.07 -5.25
C CYS A 11 -26.27 -2.57 -6.56
N LEU A 12 -25.58 -3.48 -7.25
CA LEU A 12 -26.10 -4.17 -8.41
C LEU A 12 -27.00 -5.31 -7.94
N LYS A 13 -28.29 -5.14 -8.02
CA LYS A 13 -29.27 -6.21 -7.88
C LYS A 13 -29.97 -6.36 -9.22
N ARG A 14 -29.73 -7.42 -9.97
CA ARG A 14 -30.38 -7.73 -11.27
C ARG A 14 -30.33 -6.56 -12.27
N ASP A 15 -29.14 -6.01 -12.52
CA ASP A 15 -28.89 -4.89 -13.44
C ASP A 15 -29.57 -3.56 -13.10
N GLU A 16 -30.15 -3.40 -11.92
CA GLU A 16 -30.71 -2.15 -11.42
C GLU A 16 -29.77 -1.48 -10.41
N LEU A 17 -29.59 -0.16 -10.55
CA LEU A 17 -28.88 0.66 -9.57
C LEU A 17 -29.85 1.00 -8.43
N ILE A 18 -29.52 0.53 -7.23
CA ILE A 18 -30.26 0.85 -6.01
C ILE A 18 -29.49 1.92 -5.25
N PHE A 19 -30.21 2.97 -4.86
CA PHE A 19 -29.68 4.09 -4.10
C PHE A 19 -30.24 4.02 -2.66
N GLU A 20 -29.32 3.85 -1.69
CA GLU A 20 -29.69 3.81 -0.28
C GLU A 20 -29.01 4.94 0.48
N THR A 21 -29.66 5.39 1.54
CA THR A 21 -29.07 6.37 2.45
C THR A 21 -28.16 5.61 3.43
N ILE A 22 -26.88 5.99 3.52
CA ILE A 22 -25.90 5.29 4.38
C ILE A 22 -26.40 5.15 5.82
N THR A 23 -27.07 6.18 6.35
CA THR A 23 -27.55 6.17 7.74
C THR A 23 -28.76 5.26 7.97
N ASP A 24 -29.30 4.66 6.92
CA ASP A 24 -30.40 3.69 7.01
C ASP A 24 -29.89 2.25 7.00
N LEU A 25 -28.54 2.08 6.93
CA LEU A 25 -27.88 0.79 7.03
C LEU A 25 -27.52 0.47 8.50
N ASP A 26 -27.67 -0.78 8.88
CA ASP A 26 -27.21 -1.29 10.18
C ASP A 26 -25.67 -1.41 10.23
N ALA A 27 -25.08 -1.84 9.10
CA ALA A 27 -23.64 -2.03 8.99
C ALA A 27 -23.13 -1.73 7.59
N LEU A 28 -21.90 -1.24 7.49
CA LEU A 28 -21.20 -0.99 6.24
C LEU A 28 -19.83 -1.66 6.26
N PHE A 29 -19.62 -2.61 5.33
CA PHE A 29 -18.35 -3.30 5.18
C PHE A 29 -17.48 -2.63 4.10
N LEU A 30 -16.46 -1.89 4.54
CA LEU A 30 -15.52 -1.16 3.69
C LEU A 30 -14.42 -2.09 3.18
N ARG A 31 -14.65 -2.77 2.07
CA ARG A 31 -13.72 -3.74 1.46
C ARG A 31 -13.38 -3.40 0.01
N LYS A 32 -13.13 -2.16 -0.27
CA LYS A 32 -12.67 -1.77 -1.63
C LYS A 32 -11.20 -2.17 -1.81
N ASN A 33 -10.88 -2.73 -2.98
CA ASN A 33 -9.49 -2.94 -3.36
C ASN A 33 -8.77 -1.60 -3.60
N PRO A 34 -7.45 -1.51 -3.32
CA PRO A 34 -6.68 -0.33 -3.67
C PRO A 34 -6.79 0.07 -5.16
N PRO A 35 -6.65 1.35 -5.49
CA PRO A 35 -6.32 2.46 -4.60
C PRO A 35 -7.49 2.88 -3.70
N LEU A 36 -7.15 3.35 -2.49
CA LEU A 36 -8.13 3.87 -1.55
C LEU A 36 -8.71 5.19 -2.09
N ASN A 37 -10.02 5.32 -2.04
CA ASN A 37 -10.68 6.60 -2.30
C ASN A 37 -10.70 7.43 -1.02
N TYR A 38 -9.74 8.34 -0.87
CA TYR A 38 -9.62 9.21 0.31
C TYR A 38 -10.87 10.04 0.55
N GLN A 39 -11.43 10.64 -0.49
CA GLN A 39 -12.65 11.46 -0.38
C GLN A 39 -13.85 10.63 0.12
N ALA A 40 -13.98 9.39 -0.35
CA ALA A 40 -15.01 8.49 0.15
C ALA A 40 -14.84 8.16 1.63
N MET A 41 -13.60 7.95 2.07
CA MET A 41 -13.30 7.68 3.49
C MET A 41 -13.59 8.91 4.36
N GLU A 42 -13.17 10.11 3.93
CA GLU A 42 -13.45 11.37 4.61
C GLU A 42 -14.96 11.65 4.65
N PHE A 43 -15.69 11.32 3.59
CA PHE A 43 -17.14 11.46 3.54
C PHE A 43 -17.85 10.50 4.51
N LEU A 44 -17.34 9.28 4.66
CA LEU A 44 -17.92 8.27 5.55
C LEU A 44 -17.56 8.48 7.03
N ASP A 45 -16.42 9.12 7.32
CA ASP A 45 -15.96 9.28 8.70
C ASP A 45 -16.99 9.95 9.64
N PRO A 46 -17.68 11.03 9.25
CA PRO A 46 -18.67 11.68 10.11
C PRO A 46 -19.90 10.83 10.45
N VAL A 47 -20.15 9.74 9.75
CA VAL A 47 -21.33 8.88 10.01
C VAL A 47 -20.99 7.60 10.78
N HIS A 48 -19.71 7.38 11.13
CA HIS A 48 -19.26 6.17 11.85
C HIS A 48 -19.97 5.93 13.20
N HIS A 49 -20.52 6.98 13.81
CA HIS A 49 -21.27 6.89 15.05
C HIS A 49 -22.74 6.45 14.88
N ARG A 50 -23.22 6.37 13.63
CA ARG A 50 -24.60 5.99 13.28
C ARG A 50 -24.69 4.64 12.60
N VAL A 51 -23.61 4.23 11.95
CA VAL A 51 -23.54 2.99 11.17
C VAL A 51 -22.35 2.20 11.64
N PHE A 52 -22.54 0.94 11.95
CA PHE A 52 -21.43 0.06 12.31
C PHE A 52 -20.53 -0.17 11.09
N MET A 53 -19.28 0.26 11.17
CA MET A 53 -18.33 0.14 10.05
C MET A 53 -17.24 -0.88 10.30
N ILE A 54 -17.09 -1.80 9.36
CA ILE A 54 -15.98 -2.73 9.24
C ILE A 54 -15.32 -2.43 7.90
N ASN A 55 -14.14 -2.14 7.83
CA ASN A 55 -13.04 -1.59 8.55
C ASN A 55 -13.26 -0.11 8.91
N SER A 56 -12.55 0.40 9.92
CA SER A 56 -12.61 1.82 10.27
C SER A 56 -12.11 2.72 9.14
N THR A 57 -12.84 3.80 8.81
CA THR A 57 -12.42 4.82 7.84
C THR A 57 -11.06 5.42 8.21
N ARG A 58 -10.89 5.82 9.47
CA ARG A 58 -9.63 6.37 10.00
C ARG A 58 -8.51 5.36 9.97
N GLY A 59 -8.80 4.11 10.34
CA GLY A 59 -7.83 3.01 10.27
C GLY A 59 -7.34 2.79 8.86
N GLN A 60 -8.23 2.80 7.87
CA GLN A 60 -7.84 2.67 6.45
C GLN A 60 -7.05 3.87 5.95
N LEU A 61 -7.44 5.10 6.28
CA LEU A 61 -6.69 6.31 5.91
C LEU A 61 -5.28 6.29 6.49
N PHE A 62 -5.13 5.90 7.74
CA PHE A 62 -3.84 5.87 8.44
C PHE A 62 -2.95 4.71 7.99
N ALA A 63 -3.50 3.51 7.83
CA ALA A 63 -2.73 2.30 7.54
C ALA A 63 -2.59 1.99 6.04
N ASN A 64 -3.11 2.83 5.14
CA ASN A 64 -3.10 2.56 3.70
C ASN A 64 -1.71 2.69 3.05
N SER A 65 -0.83 3.51 3.62
CA SER A 65 0.52 3.74 3.08
C SER A 65 1.52 2.70 3.58
N LYS A 66 2.51 2.36 2.74
CA LYS A 66 3.68 1.59 3.16
C LYS A 66 4.45 2.25 4.33
N LEU A 67 4.28 3.56 4.52
CA LEU A 67 4.85 4.28 5.67
C LEU A 67 4.35 3.75 7.01
N TYR A 68 3.16 3.16 7.06
CA TYR A 68 2.62 2.58 8.28
C TYR A 68 3.51 1.50 8.87
N THR A 69 4.25 0.77 8.03
CA THR A 69 5.17 -0.28 8.48
C THR A 69 6.32 0.26 9.36
N LEU A 70 6.66 1.55 9.24
CA LEU A 70 7.69 2.19 10.06
C LEU A 70 7.33 2.28 11.56
N ASN A 71 6.07 2.01 11.92
CA ASN A 71 5.67 1.88 13.32
C ASN A 71 6.14 0.55 13.95
N PHE A 72 6.71 -0.35 13.14
CA PHE A 72 7.12 -1.70 13.55
C PHE A 72 8.55 -2.01 13.07
N PRO A 73 9.54 -1.19 13.45
CA PRO A 73 10.90 -1.31 12.93
C PRO A 73 11.56 -2.67 13.24
N GLU A 74 11.12 -3.32 14.31
CA GLU A 74 11.66 -4.61 14.77
C GLU A 74 11.24 -5.81 13.89
N ILE A 75 10.24 -5.65 13.04
CA ILE A 75 9.72 -6.75 12.19
C ILE A 75 9.79 -6.44 10.70
N ILE A 76 10.42 -5.34 10.31
CA ILE A 76 10.63 -4.99 8.90
C ILE A 76 12.11 -5.05 8.56
N PRO A 77 12.47 -5.36 7.28
CA PRO A 77 13.84 -5.24 6.80
C PRO A 77 14.34 -3.80 6.89
N GLU A 78 15.65 -3.60 6.80
CA GLU A 78 16.24 -2.26 6.77
C GLU A 78 15.53 -1.39 5.73
N THR A 79 14.96 -0.26 6.18
CA THR A 79 14.05 0.56 5.39
C THR A 79 14.40 2.03 5.47
N HIS A 80 14.55 2.66 4.31
CA HIS A 80 14.82 4.08 4.18
C HIS A 80 13.79 4.76 3.27
N ILE A 81 13.53 6.05 3.52
CA ILE A 81 12.59 6.84 2.74
C ILE A 81 13.21 8.18 2.41
N SER A 82 13.16 8.56 1.13
CA SER A 82 13.65 9.85 0.69
C SER A 82 12.94 10.34 -0.58
N ARG A 83 12.94 11.66 -0.76
CA ARG A 83 12.56 12.34 -2.01
C ARG A 83 13.79 12.74 -2.83
N ASP A 84 14.97 12.67 -2.21
CA ASP A 84 16.23 13.09 -2.80
C ASP A 84 16.91 11.92 -3.49
N PRO A 85 17.11 11.98 -4.83
CA PRO A 85 17.81 10.92 -5.57
C PRO A 85 19.25 10.70 -5.10
N GLY A 86 19.95 11.77 -4.71
CA GLY A 86 21.32 11.70 -4.21
C GLY A 86 21.40 10.92 -2.90
N ARG A 87 20.47 11.20 -1.98
CA ARG A 87 20.37 10.45 -0.72
C ARG A 87 20.01 8.99 -0.95
N LEU A 88 19.06 8.69 -1.84
CA LEU A 88 18.70 7.31 -2.18
C LEU A 88 19.89 6.53 -2.73
N LYS A 89 20.67 7.14 -3.64
CA LYS A 89 21.89 6.52 -4.17
C LYS A 89 22.91 6.23 -3.08
N LYS A 90 23.14 7.20 -2.21
CA LYS A 90 24.07 7.06 -1.07
C LYS A 90 23.65 5.91 -0.16
N ILE A 91 22.36 5.80 0.19
CA ILE A 91 21.83 4.71 1.00
C ILE A 91 22.12 3.34 0.35
N ILE A 92 21.82 3.22 -0.95
CA ILE A 92 22.04 1.95 -1.68
C ILE A 92 23.53 1.62 -1.77
N ASP A 93 24.38 2.62 -1.99
CA ASP A 93 25.84 2.44 -2.04
C ASP A 93 26.40 2.02 -0.67
N GLU A 94 25.93 2.63 0.41
CA GLU A 94 26.34 2.32 1.80
C GLU A 94 25.86 0.95 2.26
N PHE A 95 24.65 0.55 1.86
CA PHE A 95 24.11 -0.77 2.16
C PHE A 95 24.95 -1.89 1.54
N GLY A 96 25.50 -1.67 0.35
CA GLY A 96 26.47 -2.58 -0.29
C GLY A 96 25.90 -3.88 -0.85
N GLY A 97 24.57 -4.09 -0.74
CA GLY A 97 23.86 -5.28 -1.18
C GLY A 97 22.79 -5.02 -2.24
N SER A 98 21.80 -5.89 -2.27
CA SER A 98 20.58 -5.70 -3.07
C SER A 98 19.49 -5.05 -2.24
N MET A 99 18.81 -4.07 -2.82
CA MET A 99 17.67 -3.41 -2.21
C MET A 99 16.46 -3.42 -3.17
N VAL A 100 15.29 -3.14 -2.63
CA VAL A 100 14.06 -2.99 -3.39
C VAL A 100 13.59 -1.55 -3.29
N VAL A 101 13.34 -0.93 -4.41
CA VAL A 101 12.76 0.42 -4.52
C VAL A 101 11.26 0.28 -4.72
N LYS A 102 10.48 0.97 -3.91
CA LYS A 102 9.01 0.86 -3.88
C LYS A 102 8.36 2.23 -3.85
N PRO A 103 7.41 2.55 -4.75
CA PRO A 103 6.54 3.71 -4.58
C PRO A 103 5.59 3.50 -3.39
N LEU A 104 5.30 4.55 -2.64
CA LEU A 104 4.50 4.44 -1.42
C LEU A 104 3.04 4.08 -1.70
N GLN A 105 2.46 4.67 -2.74
CA GLN A 105 1.02 4.60 -3.02
C GLN A 105 0.65 3.61 -4.14
N ARG A 106 1.56 2.68 -4.50
CA ARG A 106 1.29 1.63 -5.47
C ARG A 106 1.08 0.29 -4.80
N PHE A 107 0.30 -0.56 -5.45
CA PHE A 107 -0.14 -1.85 -4.91
C PHE A 107 0.09 -2.96 -5.95
N GLY A 108 0.02 -4.21 -5.52
CA GLY A 108 0.14 -5.35 -6.43
C GLY A 108 1.50 -5.50 -7.12
N GLY A 109 2.58 -5.01 -6.50
CA GLY A 109 3.92 -5.06 -7.09
C GLY A 109 4.21 -3.97 -8.13
N GLU A 110 3.22 -3.12 -8.47
CA GLU A 110 3.41 -2.05 -9.46
C GLU A 110 4.53 -1.10 -9.06
N GLY A 111 5.51 -0.93 -9.94
CA GLY A 111 6.64 -0.05 -9.73
C GLY A 111 7.65 -0.54 -8.68
N VAL A 112 7.60 -1.78 -8.26
CA VAL A 112 8.61 -2.37 -7.39
C VAL A 112 9.77 -2.85 -8.25
N ILE A 113 11.00 -2.40 -7.93
CA ILE A 113 12.20 -2.78 -8.68
C ILE A 113 13.31 -3.20 -7.72
N LYS A 114 14.05 -4.25 -8.10
CA LYS A 114 15.27 -4.66 -7.42
C LYS A 114 16.44 -3.84 -7.96
N VAL A 115 17.26 -3.32 -7.08
CA VAL A 115 18.48 -2.56 -7.39
C VAL A 115 19.67 -3.14 -6.64
N SER A 116 20.84 -3.06 -7.24
CA SER A 116 22.07 -3.56 -6.63
C SER A 116 23.24 -2.62 -6.92
N VAL A 117 24.14 -2.47 -5.96
CA VAL A 117 25.40 -1.73 -6.15
C VAL A 117 26.30 -2.34 -7.23
N ARG A 118 26.08 -3.60 -7.59
CA ARG A 118 26.86 -4.27 -8.65
C ARG A 118 26.56 -3.69 -10.05
N ASP A 119 25.39 -3.07 -10.20
CA ASP A 119 24.94 -2.43 -11.45
C ASP A 119 24.91 -0.90 -11.32
N ARG A 120 26.06 -0.33 -10.93
CA ARG A 120 26.19 1.10 -10.62
C ARG A 120 25.84 2.03 -11.78
N GLU A 121 26.15 1.65 -13.02
CA GLU A 121 25.88 2.49 -14.20
C GLU A 121 24.37 2.67 -14.42
N ASN A 122 23.61 1.60 -14.26
CA ASN A 122 22.17 1.61 -14.41
C ASN A 122 21.46 2.16 -13.16
N LEU A 123 22.02 1.91 -11.98
CA LEU A 123 21.42 2.34 -10.71
C LEU A 123 21.11 3.83 -10.68
N HIS A 124 22.04 4.67 -11.09
CA HIS A 124 21.86 6.12 -11.08
C HIS A 124 20.77 6.58 -12.06
N SER A 125 20.76 6.02 -13.25
CA SER A 125 19.73 6.30 -14.26
C SER A 125 18.35 5.80 -13.81
N LEU A 126 18.31 4.63 -13.24
CA LEU A 126 17.09 3.99 -12.75
C LEU A 126 16.45 4.80 -11.59
N ILE A 127 17.24 5.18 -10.60
CA ILE A 127 16.76 6.00 -9.48
C ILE A 127 16.29 7.38 -9.97
N ASN A 128 17.02 8.03 -10.88
CA ASN A 128 16.59 9.31 -11.44
C ASN A 128 15.28 9.17 -12.23
N TYR A 129 15.16 8.13 -13.06
CA TYR A 129 13.93 7.83 -13.79
C TYR A 129 12.77 7.60 -12.83
N TYR A 130 13.00 6.77 -11.82
CA TYR A 130 11.99 6.38 -10.84
C TYR A 130 11.46 7.59 -10.05
N VAL A 131 12.35 8.42 -9.51
CA VAL A 131 11.97 9.66 -8.81
C VAL A 131 11.21 10.62 -9.71
N ARG A 132 11.51 10.63 -11.03
CA ARG A 132 10.78 11.47 -12.01
C ARG A 132 9.43 10.90 -12.39
N ALA A 133 9.33 9.58 -12.58
CA ALA A 133 8.12 8.90 -13.00
C ALA A 133 7.00 8.99 -11.93
N TYR A 134 7.39 8.98 -10.65
CA TYR A 134 6.46 9.08 -9.53
C TYR A 134 6.37 10.49 -8.94
N ARG A 135 6.54 11.49 -9.78
CA ARG A 135 6.29 12.88 -9.43
C ARG A 135 4.78 13.14 -9.33
N ALA A 136 4.23 13.18 -8.12
CA ALA A 136 2.96 13.85 -7.91
C ALA A 136 3.21 15.37 -7.88
N TYR A 137 2.48 16.13 -8.70
CA TYR A 137 2.52 17.58 -8.65
C TYR A 137 1.64 18.07 -7.48
N PRO A 138 2.07 19.09 -6.69
CA PRO A 138 3.32 19.87 -6.80
C PRO A 138 4.52 19.23 -6.10
N ASP A 139 4.33 18.23 -5.23
CA ASP A 139 5.37 17.63 -4.43
C ASP A 139 5.84 16.29 -4.98
N ARG A 140 7.15 16.05 -4.90
CA ARG A 140 7.71 14.72 -5.22
C ARG A 140 7.24 13.71 -4.18
N GLU A 141 6.62 12.64 -4.62
CA GLU A 141 6.30 11.53 -3.76
C GLU A 141 7.58 10.90 -3.20
N PRO A 142 7.67 10.68 -1.88
CA PRO A 142 8.82 9.98 -1.33
C PRO A 142 8.82 8.52 -1.79
N ILE A 143 10.02 7.97 -1.90
CA ILE A 143 10.28 6.60 -2.33
C ILE A 143 10.83 5.82 -1.15
N MET A 144 10.36 4.62 -0.98
CA MET A 144 10.90 3.65 -0.02
C MET A 144 11.98 2.81 -0.70
N VAL A 145 13.12 2.70 -0.06
CA VAL A 145 14.18 1.74 -0.39
C VAL A 145 14.32 0.80 0.79
N GLN A 146 14.26 -0.49 0.53
CA GLN A 146 14.24 -1.52 1.56
C GLN A 146 15.18 -2.66 1.20
N GLU A 147 15.82 -3.26 2.18
CA GLU A 147 16.62 -4.46 2.01
C GLU A 147 15.88 -5.52 1.21
N TYR A 148 16.56 -6.14 0.25
CA TYR A 148 16.03 -7.27 -0.49
C TYR A 148 16.28 -8.56 0.28
N LEU A 149 15.21 -9.28 0.57
CA LEU A 149 15.29 -10.58 1.25
C LEU A 149 15.39 -11.69 0.21
N ASP A 150 16.60 -12.26 0.02
CA ASP A 150 16.84 -13.32 -0.95
C ASP A 150 15.96 -14.55 -0.69
N VAL A 151 15.64 -14.83 0.57
CA VAL A 151 14.77 -15.94 0.97
C VAL A 151 13.39 -15.89 0.31
N VAL A 152 12.89 -14.69 -0.04
CA VAL A 152 11.60 -14.55 -0.73
C VAL A 152 11.62 -15.15 -2.14
N GLN A 153 12.78 -15.14 -2.78
CA GLN A 153 12.93 -15.74 -4.12
C GLN A 153 12.91 -17.28 -4.06
N GLU A 154 13.50 -17.84 -3.04
CA GLU A 154 13.62 -19.29 -2.88
C GLU A 154 12.38 -19.92 -2.25
N GLU A 155 11.90 -19.32 -1.17
CA GLU A 155 10.80 -19.86 -0.36
C GLU A 155 9.46 -19.16 -0.62
N GLY A 156 9.48 -17.93 -1.16
CA GLY A 156 8.29 -17.09 -1.32
C GLY A 156 7.95 -16.31 -0.06
N ASP A 157 6.71 -15.85 0.02
CA ASP A 157 6.14 -15.20 1.20
C ASP A 157 4.98 -16.02 1.78
N VAL A 158 4.66 -15.78 3.04
CA VAL A 158 3.53 -16.42 3.71
C VAL A 158 2.50 -15.34 4.07
N ARG A 159 1.31 -15.48 3.51
CA ARG A 159 0.16 -14.66 3.88
C ARG A 159 -0.58 -15.34 5.03
N ILE A 160 -0.62 -14.68 6.18
CA ILE A 160 -1.34 -15.13 7.36
C ILE A 160 -2.70 -14.43 7.42
N LEU A 161 -3.76 -15.19 7.58
CA LEU A 161 -5.12 -14.71 7.80
C LEU A 161 -5.41 -14.70 9.30
N LEU A 162 -5.81 -13.54 9.80
CA LEU A 162 -6.11 -13.33 11.21
C LEU A 162 -7.58 -12.92 11.37
N LEU A 163 -8.21 -13.42 12.41
CA LEU A 163 -9.49 -12.95 12.90
C LEU A 163 -9.38 -12.69 14.40
N ASN A 164 -9.61 -11.46 14.80
CA ASN A 164 -9.55 -11.04 16.21
C ASN A 164 -8.22 -11.45 16.92
N GLY A 165 -7.11 -11.39 16.18
CA GLY A 165 -5.79 -11.79 16.67
C GLY A 165 -5.46 -13.29 16.59
N GLU A 166 -6.42 -14.13 16.25
CA GLU A 166 -6.22 -15.58 16.08
C GLU A 166 -5.89 -15.92 14.63
N ILE A 167 -4.95 -16.83 14.42
CA ILE A 167 -4.56 -17.31 13.09
C ILE A 167 -5.64 -18.26 12.57
N LEU A 168 -6.33 -17.86 11.50
CA LEU A 168 -7.29 -18.73 10.80
C LEU A 168 -6.64 -19.66 9.79
N GLY A 169 -5.52 -19.23 9.23
CA GLY A 169 -4.79 -19.99 8.23
C GLY A 169 -3.63 -19.22 7.65
N ALA A 170 -2.80 -19.93 6.90
CA ALA A 170 -1.65 -19.37 6.19
C ALA A 170 -1.60 -19.90 4.77
N MET A 171 -1.13 -19.08 3.84
CA MET A 171 -0.96 -19.44 2.43
C MET A 171 0.42 -18.99 1.97
N GLN A 172 1.22 -19.95 1.53
CA GLN A 172 2.50 -19.67 0.91
C GLN A 172 2.27 -19.21 -0.54
N ARG A 173 2.96 -18.14 -0.92
CA ARG A 173 2.99 -17.65 -2.31
C ARG A 173 4.43 -17.69 -2.78
N ARG A 174 4.66 -18.11 -4.00
CA ARG A 174 5.98 -18.14 -4.62
C ARG A 174 6.01 -17.23 -5.83
N PRO A 175 7.12 -16.51 -6.07
CA PRO A 175 7.30 -15.80 -7.32
C PRO A 175 7.19 -16.75 -8.52
N ARG A 176 6.75 -16.24 -9.66
CA ARG A 176 6.88 -16.96 -10.91
C ARG A 176 8.33 -16.97 -11.36
N ASP A 177 8.69 -17.97 -12.16
CA ASP A 177 10.03 -18.02 -12.74
C ASP A 177 10.33 -16.74 -13.53
N GLY A 178 11.42 -16.07 -13.14
CA GLY A 178 11.82 -14.79 -13.72
C GLY A 178 11.27 -13.54 -13.01
N ASP A 179 10.32 -13.67 -12.09
CA ASP A 179 9.84 -12.58 -11.23
C ASP A 179 10.57 -12.57 -9.88
N PHE A 180 10.71 -11.41 -9.27
CA PHE A 180 11.29 -11.27 -7.93
C PHE A 180 10.25 -10.89 -6.84
N GLY A 181 8.98 -10.86 -7.19
CA GLY A 181 7.85 -10.55 -6.30
C GLY A 181 6.70 -11.54 -6.42
N THR A 182 5.90 -11.69 -5.36
CA THR A 182 4.73 -12.59 -5.28
C THR A 182 3.41 -11.86 -5.46
#